data_3483100af0711d32c4c8852ed012810f
#
_entry.id   3483100af0711d32c4c8852ed012810f
#
_cell.length_a   1.000
_cell.length_b   1.000
_cell.length_c   1.000
_cell.angle_alpha   90.00
_cell.angle_beta   90.00
_cell.angle_gamma   90.00
#
_symmetry.space_group_name_H-M   'P 1'
#
loop_
_entity.id
_entity.type
_entity.pdbx_description
1 polymer ?
#
loop_
_entity_poly.entity_id
_entity_poly.type
_entity_poly.pdbx_seq_one_letter_code
_entity_poly.pdbx_strand_id
1 'polypeptide(L)'
;VPSNEQRREAAKRKLERQLVRRAQRARRRRVIGISVTLVVVLALGGGIWWLATLPPSSANAENSPSTTSAPPAKTSGGPCKYTETPDAPAVKEAGGLPQDPNPTPKTGTVALDLKTSAGDIPVTLDRAKAGCTVQSIEHLVKAKYYDNSPCHRETSGQLNVLQCGDPKGTGSGGPGYTIPDEKPTDLKPTTAEGAPAGTKLVTYPRGTIAMAKTQAPNSGGSQFFLVYKDSTLTPDYTVFGTVSEAGLATLDKIAGEGINPAPQNGQGDGAPKTPVTITQATIA
;
A
#
# COMPACT_ATOMS: atom_id res chain seq x y z
N VAL A 1 57.05 14.11 -8.96
CA VAL A 1 55.66 14.22 -8.40
C VAL A 1 54.79 14.80 -9.51
N PRO A 2 53.66 14.15 -9.89
CA PRO A 2 52.83 14.64 -10.99
C PRO A 2 52.23 16.01 -10.67
N SER A 3 52.22 16.91 -11.65
CA SER A 3 51.73 18.27 -11.52
C SER A 3 50.21 18.31 -11.17
N ASN A 4 49.74 19.41 -10.60
CA ASN A 4 48.28 19.57 -10.27
C ASN A 4 47.42 19.45 -11.56
N GLU A 5 47.92 19.82 -12.69
CA GLU A 5 47.25 19.71 -13.99
C GLU A 5 47.09 18.25 -14.43
N GLN A 6 48.14 17.45 -14.30
CA GLN A 6 48.09 16.00 -14.58
C GLN A 6 47.12 15.25 -13.66
N ARG A 7 47.01 15.66 -12.39
CA ARG A 7 46.02 15.09 -11.43
C ARG A 7 44.57 15.44 -11.82
N ARG A 8 44.33 16.67 -12.29
CA ARG A 8 42.99 17.11 -12.75
C ARG A 8 42.60 16.40 -14.04
N GLU A 9 43.51 16.20 -14.99
CA GLU A 9 43.21 15.42 -16.19
C GLU A 9 42.95 13.94 -15.91
N ALA A 10 43.71 13.32 -15.02
CA ALA A 10 43.47 11.94 -14.60
C ALA A 10 42.13 11.78 -13.92
N ALA A 11 41.70 12.74 -13.10
CA ALA A 11 40.37 12.76 -12.44
C ALA A 11 39.25 12.92 -13.49
N LYS A 12 39.37 13.81 -14.47
CA LYS A 12 38.40 13.95 -15.58
C LYS A 12 38.25 12.66 -16.37
N ARG A 13 39.32 12.04 -16.79
CA ARG A 13 39.30 10.76 -17.53
C ARG A 13 38.67 9.62 -16.71
N LYS A 14 38.87 9.62 -15.39
CA LYS A 14 38.23 8.63 -14.50
C LYS A 14 36.73 8.85 -14.41
N LEU A 15 36.27 10.08 -14.30
CA LEU A 15 34.88 10.48 -14.28
C LEU A 15 34.16 10.11 -15.58
N GLU A 16 34.74 10.45 -16.72
CA GLU A 16 34.21 10.11 -18.06
C GLU A 16 34.03 8.59 -18.24
N ARG A 17 35.03 7.80 -17.82
CA ARG A 17 34.92 6.32 -17.86
C ARG A 17 33.78 5.80 -16.96
N GLN A 18 33.55 6.43 -15.81
CA GLN A 18 32.46 6.06 -14.92
C GLN A 18 31.09 6.38 -15.54
N LEU A 19 30.94 7.55 -16.15
CA LEU A 19 29.72 7.98 -16.83
C LEU A 19 29.36 7.05 -17.99
N VAL A 20 30.37 6.71 -18.85
CA VAL A 20 30.19 5.76 -19.97
C VAL A 20 29.74 4.38 -19.44
N ARG A 21 30.39 3.87 -18.40
CA ARG A 21 30.01 2.57 -17.82
C ARG A 21 28.57 2.58 -17.22
N ARG A 22 28.15 3.70 -16.59
CA ARG A 22 26.78 3.87 -16.10
C ARG A 22 25.75 3.90 -17.24
N ALA A 23 26.05 4.64 -18.31
CA ALA A 23 25.21 4.71 -19.50
C ALA A 23 25.09 3.33 -20.20
N GLN A 24 26.18 2.58 -20.31
CA GLN A 24 26.15 1.22 -20.87
C GLN A 24 25.35 0.23 -20.02
N ARG A 25 25.44 0.31 -18.68
CA ARG A 25 24.63 -0.52 -17.78
C ARG A 25 23.14 -0.19 -17.88
N ALA A 26 22.79 1.10 -17.98
CA ALA A 26 21.42 1.54 -18.17
C ALA A 26 20.85 1.07 -19.52
N ARG A 27 21.66 1.17 -20.59
CA ARG A 27 21.28 0.68 -21.93
C ARG A 27 21.09 -0.85 -21.96
N ARG A 28 22.00 -1.62 -21.33
CA ARG A 28 21.86 -3.08 -21.19
C ARG A 28 20.59 -3.47 -20.43
N ARG A 29 20.27 -2.80 -19.32
CA ARG A 29 19.03 -3.07 -18.56
C ARG A 29 17.77 -2.78 -19.39
N ARG A 30 17.75 -1.71 -20.20
CA ARG A 30 16.63 -1.41 -21.10
C ARG A 30 16.51 -2.46 -22.22
N VAL A 31 17.59 -2.88 -22.83
CA VAL A 31 17.59 -3.90 -23.89
C VAL A 31 17.13 -5.25 -23.33
N ILE A 32 17.63 -5.67 -22.16
CA ILE A 32 17.21 -6.92 -21.52
C ILE A 32 15.72 -6.85 -21.14
N GLY A 33 15.23 -5.73 -20.61
CA GLY A 33 13.80 -5.54 -20.30
C GLY A 33 12.91 -5.69 -21.53
N ILE A 34 13.28 -5.05 -22.65
CA ILE A 34 12.53 -5.12 -23.92
C ILE A 34 12.59 -6.53 -24.51
N SER A 35 13.73 -7.20 -24.44
CA SER A 35 13.90 -8.57 -24.97
C SER A 35 13.05 -9.59 -24.20
N VAL A 36 12.97 -9.47 -22.86
CA VAL A 36 12.12 -10.36 -22.03
C VAL A 36 10.66 -10.16 -22.34
N THR A 37 10.20 -8.90 -22.50
CA THR A 37 8.79 -8.61 -22.82
C THR A 37 8.41 -9.16 -24.21
N LEU A 38 9.31 -9.04 -25.19
CA LEU A 38 9.06 -9.50 -26.54
C LEU A 38 9.01 -11.04 -26.64
N VAL A 39 9.87 -11.75 -25.88
CA VAL A 39 9.85 -13.21 -25.80
C VAL A 39 8.57 -13.71 -25.12
N VAL A 40 8.09 -13.05 -24.06
CA VAL A 40 6.84 -13.43 -23.39
C VAL A 40 5.64 -13.23 -24.32
N VAL A 41 5.57 -12.13 -25.07
CA VAL A 41 4.49 -11.86 -26.03
C VAL A 41 4.50 -12.87 -27.18
N LEU A 42 5.67 -13.24 -27.71
CA LEU A 42 5.78 -14.25 -28.78
C LEU A 42 5.46 -15.66 -28.28
N ALA A 43 5.82 -16.01 -27.04
CA ALA A 43 5.48 -17.30 -26.45
C ALA A 43 3.97 -17.46 -26.22
N LEU A 44 3.29 -16.39 -25.77
CA LEU A 44 1.85 -16.39 -25.57
C LEU A 44 1.07 -16.38 -26.90
N GLY A 45 1.50 -15.56 -27.89
CA GLY A 45 0.86 -15.51 -29.22
C GLY A 45 1.07 -16.78 -30.04
N GLY A 46 2.28 -17.34 -30.03
CA GLY A 46 2.60 -18.60 -30.73
C GLY A 46 1.90 -19.82 -30.15
N GLY A 47 1.76 -19.88 -28.83
CA GLY A 47 1.05 -20.95 -28.13
C GLY A 47 -0.45 -21.02 -28.50
N ILE A 48 -1.12 -19.88 -28.58
CA ILE A 48 -2.55 -19.80 -28.93
C ILE A 48 -2.75 -20.17 -30.39
N TRP A 49 -1.87 -19.75 -31.31
CA TRP A 49 -1.97 -20.10 -32.72
C TRP A 49 -1.73 -21.60 -32.99
N TRP A 50 -0.78 -22.22 -32.27
CA TRP A 50 -0.48 -23.66 -32.38
C TRP A 50 -1.62 -24.51 -31.83
N LEU A 51 -2.31 -24.11 -30.71
CA LEU A 51 -3.50 -24.80 -30.21
C LEU A 51 -4.69 -24.70 -31.18
N ALA A 52 -4.84 -23.62 -31.93
CA ALA A 52 -5.95 -23.42 -32.88
C ALA A 52 -5.78 -24.19 -34.18
N THR A 53 -4.59 -24.73 -34.49
CA THR A 53 -4.30 -25.47 -35.73
C THR A 53 -4.23 -27.00 -35.56
N LEU A 54 -4.49 -27.53 -34.35
CA LEU A 54 -4.56 -28.99 -34.15
C LEU A 54 -5.90 -29.55 -34.64
N PRO A 55 -5.92 -30.65 -35.43
CA PRO A 55 -7.16 -31.32 -35.83
C PRO A 55 -7.83 -31.92 -34.59
N PRO A 56 -9.18 -32.01 -34.56
CA PRO A 56 -9.88 -32.62 -33.46
C PRO A 56 -9.54 -34.10 -33.33
N SER A 57 -8.74 -34.47 -32.35
CA SER A 57 -8.54 -35.86 -31.96
C SER A 57 -9.75 -36.34 -31.17
N SER A 58 -10.53 -37.24 -31.74
CA SER A 58 -11.51 -38.04 -31.01
C SER A 58 -10.75 -38.99 -30.08
N ALA A 59 -10.59 -38.61 -28.82
CA ALA A 59 -10.11 -39.49 -27.76
C ALA A 59 -11.04 -39.35 -26.55
N ASN A 60 -11.51 -40.49 -26.11
CA ASN A 60 -12.40 -40.77 -25.00
C ASN A 60 -12.21 -39.84 -23.77
N ALA A 61 -13.35 -39.38 -23.29
CA ALA A 61 -13.46 -38.75 -21.96
C ALA A 61 -13.16 -39.79 -20.88
N GLU A 62 -11.99 -39.69 -20.27
CA GLU A 62 -11.72 -40.13 -18.90
C GLU A 62 -10.40 -39.56 -18.45
N ASN A 63 -10.44 -38.89 -17.26
CA ASN A 63 -9.34 -38.20 -16.55
C ASN A 63 -8.95 -36.78 -17.02
N SER A 64 -9.89 -35.84 -16.87
CA SER A 64 -9.50 -34.46 -16.53
C SER A 64 -9.06 -34.43 -15.05
N PRO A 65 -7.89 -33.87 -14.71
CA PRO A 65 -7.61 -33.55 -13.33
C PRO A 65 -8.70 -32.56 -12.88
N SER A 66 -9.47 -32.94 -11.87
CA SER A 66 -10.41 -32.04 -11.19
C SER A 66 -9.67 -30.80 -10.79
N THR A 67 -9.85 -29.68 -11.48
CA THR A 67 -9.62 -28.36 -10.97
C THR A 67 -10.53 -28.22 -9.78
N THR A 68 -10.00 -28.44 -8.59
CA THR A 68 -10.69 -28.15 -7.34
C THR A 68 -10.90 -26.63 -7.36
N SER A 69 -12.07 -26.21 -7.85
CA SER A 69 -12.49 -24.81 -7.72
C SER A 69 -12.43 -24.48 -6.24
N ALA A 70 -11.63 -23.49 -5.88
CA ALA A 70 -11.65 -22.96 -4.51
C ALA A 70 -13.11 -22.66 -4.14
N PRO A 71 -13.54 -22.97 -2.91
CA PRO A 71 -14.90 -22.65 -2.49
C PRO A 71 -15.16 -21.16 -2.71
N PRO A 72 -16.36 -20.75 -3.12
CA PRO A 72 -16.68 -19.35 -3.36
C PRO A 72 -16.41 -18.55 -2.07
N ALA A 73 -15.75 -17.41 -2.22
CA ALA A 73 -15.43 -16.50 -1.11
C ALA A 73 -16.71 -16.10 -0.38
N LYS A 74 -16.73 -16.24 0.93
CA LYS A 74 -17.86 -15.82 1.75
C LYS A 74 -17.90 -14.30 1.83
N THR A 75 -19.11 -13.75 1.79
CA THR A 75 -19.37 -12.31 1.99
C THR A 75 -20.31 -12.15 3.16
N SER A 76 -20.08 -11.13 4.00
CA SER A 76 -20.97 -10.80 5.12
C SER A 76 -22.39 -10.46 4.62
N GLY A 77 -23.38 -10.73 5.45
CA GLY A 77 -24.80 -10.55 5.08
C GLY A 77 -25.30 -9.11 5.14
N GLY A 78 -24.57 -8.20 5.74
CA GLY A 78 -24.97 -6.81 5.95
C GLY A 78 -24.58 -5.85 4.83
N PRO A 79 -24.73 -4.53 5.05
CA PRO A 79 -24.50 -3.50 4.03
C PRO A 79 -23.04 -3.34 3.64
N CYS A 80 -22.09 -3.65 4.51
CA CYS A 80 -20.65 -3.44 4.25
C CYS A 80 -20.05 -4.47 3.30
N LYS A 81 -20.67 -5.65 3.18
CA LYS A 81 -20.22 -6.68 2.22
C LYS A 81 -18.74 -7.05 2.36
N TYR A 82 -18.25 -7.24 3.60
CA TYR A 82 -16.90 -7.76 3.82
C TYR A 82 -16.75 -9.10 3.10
N THR A 83 -15.72 -9.24 2.28
CA THR A 83 -15.56 -10.41 1.41
C THR A 83 -14.26 -11.13 1.73
N GLU A 84 -14.32 -12.42 2.05
CA GLU A 84 -13.13 -13.26 2.27
C GLU A 84 -12.22 -13.28 1.04
N THR A 85 -10.92 -13.38 1.29
CA THR A 85 -9.89 -13.53 0.26
C THR A 85 -9.18 -14.88 0.41
N PRO A 86 -9.78 -15.99 -0.07
CA PRO A 86 -9.22 -17.34 0.11
C PRO A 86 -7.78 -17.46 -0.44
N ASP A 87 -7.49 -16.77 -1.54
CA ASP A 87 -6.15 -16.74 -2.17
C ASP A 87 -5.14 -15.84 -1.45
N ALA A 88 -5.61 -15.00 -0.53
CA ALA A 88 -4.79 -14.11 0.31
C ALA A 88 -5.27 -14.19 1.76
N PRO A 89 -5.02 -15.32 2.44
CA PRO A 89 -5.50 -15.54 3.81
C PRO A 89 -4.87 -14.55 4.79
N ALA A 90 -5.50 -14.41 5.95
CA ALA A 90 -5.01 -13.57 7.02
C ALA A 90 -3.56 -13.91 7.39
N VAL A 91 -2.70 -12.90 7.43
CA VAL A 91 -1.27 -13.06 7.79
C VAL A 91 -1.06 -13.20 9.30
N LYS A 92 -2.09 -12.89 10.08
CA LYS A 92 -2.21 -13.04 11.53
C LYS A 92 -3.70 -13.27 11.84
N GLU A 93 -4.01 -13.90 12.97
CA GLU A 93 -5.40 -14.12 13.40
C GLU A 93 -6.19 -12.81 13.42
N ALA A 94 -7.26 -12.75 12.64
CA ALA A 94 -8.09 -11.57 12.43
C ALA A 94 -9.52 -11.73 12.98
N GLY A 95 -9.85 -12.88 13.54
CA GLY A 95 -11.21 -13.15 14.06
C GLY A 95 -12.26 -13.42 12.99
N GLY A 96 -11.86 -13.73 11.75
CA GLY A 96 -12.77 -13.93 10.62
C GLY A 96 -13.34 -12.61 10.06
N LEU A 97 -14.51 -12.69 9.42
CA LEU A 97 -15.20 -11.49 8.92
C LEU A 97 -15.74 -10.63 10.08
N PRO A 98 -15.67 -9.28 9.96
CA PRO A 98 -16.35 -8.39 10.89
C PRO A 98 -17.87 -8.65 10.93
N GLN A 99 -18.49 -8.35 12.06
CA GLN A 99 -19.94 -8.26 12.10
C GLN A 99 -20.41 -7.16 11.14
N ASP A 100 -21.53 -7.37 10.49
CA ASP A 100 -22.06 -6.45 9.47
C ASP A 100 -23.54 -6.15 9.76
N PRO A 101 -23.83 -5.34 10.82
CA PRO A 101 -25.18 -5.04 11.22
C PRO A 101 -25.90 -4.16 10.18
N ASN A 102 -27.21 -4.35 10.10
CA ASN A 102 -28.09 -3.53 9.29
C ASN A 102 -29.08 -2.77 10.18
N PRO A 103 -29.03 -1.43 10.23
CA PRO A 103 -28.15 -0.55 9.46
C PRO A 103 -26.70 -0.51 9.99
N THR A 104 -25.75 -0.21 9.10
CA THR A 104 -24.37 0.10 9.51
C THR A 104 -24.36 1.34 10.40
N PRO A 105 -23.64 1.34 11.55
CA PRO A 105 -23.47 2.54 12.38
C PRO A 105 -22.77 3.66 11.58
N LYS A 106 -23.47 4.78 11.37
CA LYS A 106 -22.98 5.94 10.61
C LYS A 106 -22.90 7.22 11.45
N THR A 107 -22.90 7.09 12.77
CA THR A 107 -22.83 8.23 13.70
C THR A 107 -21.90 7.95 14.84
N GLY A 108 -21.36 9.03 15.43
CA GLY A 108 -20.45 8.95 16.55
C GLY A 108 -19.01 8.66 16.15
N THR A 109 -18.14 8.78 17.11
CA THR A 109 -16.69 8.57 16.98
C THR A 109 -16.23 7.44 17.89
N VAL A 110 -15.04 6.90 17.61
CA VAL A 110 -14.36 5.88 18.40
C VAL A 110 -12.94 6.34 18.67
N ALA A 111 -12.50 6.33 19.91
CA ALA A 111 -11.10 6.58 20.21
C ALA A 111 -10.27 5.31 19.95
N LEU A 112 -9.24 5.44 19.16
CA LEU A 112 -8.24 4.41 18.89
C LEU A 112 -6.90 4.90 19.40
N ASP A 113 -6.27 4.17 20.31
CA ASP A 113 -4.93 4.43 20.77
C ASP A 113 -3.94 3.43 20.14
N LEU A 114 -3.02 3.94 19.32
CA LEU A 114 -1.91 3.19 18.79
C LEU A 114 -0.66 3.47 19.65
N LYS A 115 -0.32 2.57 20.55
CA LYS A 115 0.95 2.63 21.26
C LYS A 115 2.05 2.14 20.35
N THR A 116 3.06 2.97 20.11
CA THR A 116 4.18 2.60 19.25
C THR A 116 5.53 2.66 19.96
N SER A 117 6.54 2.05 19.36
CA SER A 117 7.93 2.14 19.84
C SER A 117 8.51 3.56 19.81
N ALA A 118 7.90 4.47 19.02
CA ALA A 118 8.31 5.87 18.88
C ALA A 118 7.54 6.84 19.77
N GLY A 119 6.41 6.41 20.35
CA GLY A 119 5.46 7.17 21.16
C GLY A 119 4.02 6.81 20.79
N ASP A 120 3.07 7.33 21.54
CA ASP A 120 1.65 7.06 21.33
C ASP A 120 1.09 7.92 20.20
N ILE A 121 0.16 7.34 19.43
CA ILE A 121 -0.56 8.01 18.35
C ILE A 121 -2.07 7.83 18.59
N PRO A 122 -2.69 8.71 19.40
CA PRO A 122 -4.13 8.71 19.57
C PRO A 122 -4.85 9.18 18.30
N VAL A 123 -5.92 8.47 17.93
CA VAL A 123 -6.72 8.70 16.72
C VAL A 123 -8.20 8.73 17.09
N THR A 124 -8.95 9.63 16.49
CA THR A 124 -10.40 9.63 16.53
C THR A 124 -10.94 9.07 15.22
N LEU A 125 -11.58 7.91 15.27
CA LEU A 125 -12.26 7.29 14.13
C LEU A 125 -13.66 7.90 13.99
N ASP A 126 -14.12 8.13 12.75
CA ASP A 126 -15.38 8.79 12.43
C ASP A 126 -16.30 7.88 11.62
N ARG A 127 -17.35 7.36 12.25
CA ARG A 127 -18.34 6.49 11.61
C ARG A 127 -19.17 7.19 10.55
N ALA A 128 -19.32 8.52 10.63
CA ALA A 128 -20.04 9.27 9.61
C ALA A 128 -19.26 9.34 8.28
N LYS A 129 -17.94 9.32 8.35
CA LYS A 129 -17.06 9.30 7.18
C LYS A 129 -16.98 7.90 6.57
N ALA A 130 -16.83 6.86 7.40
CA ALA A 130 -16.54 5.51 6.91
C ALA A 130 -16.98 4.43 7.92
N GLY A 131 -18.28 4.21 8.01
CA GLY A 131 -18.88 3.31 9.00
C GLY A 131 -18.40 1.87 8.88
N CYS A 132 -18.28 1.34 7.68
CA CYS A 132 -17.78 -0.02 7.41
C CYS A 132 -16.31 -0.15 7.77
N THR A 133 -15.50 0.83 7.37
CA THR A 133 -14.07 0.84 7.67
C THR A 133 -13.81 0.93 9.16
N VAL A 134 -14.49 1.84 9.88
CA VAL A 134 -14.36 1.96 11.34
C VAL A 134 -14.72 0.65 12.02
N GLN A 135 -15.80 0.00 11.61
CA GLN A 135 -16.23 -1.29 12.16
C GLN A 135 -15.20 -2.40 11.94
N SER A 136 -14.58 -2.45 10.77
CA SER A 136 -13.49 -3.39 10.46
C SER A 136 -12.26 -3.11 11.35
N ILE A 137 -11.88 -1.84 11.54
CA ILE A 137 -10.77 -1.47 12.42
C ILE A 137 -11.06 -1.88 13.88
N GLU A 138 -12.27 -1.61 14.39
CA GLU A 138 -12.68 -2.04 15.74
C GLU A 138 -12.57 -3.58 15.90
N HIS A 139 -13.01 -4.33 14.88
CA HIS A 139 -12.92 -5.78 14.85
C HIS A 139 -11.47 -6.26 14.93
N LEU A 140 -10.58 -5.71 14.10
CA LEU A 140 -9.16 -6.08 14.07
C LEU A 140 -8.43 -5.69 15.36
N VAL A 141 -8.77 -4.55 15.97
CA VAL A 141 -8.22 -4.16 17.28
C VAL A 141 -8.65 -5.14 18.38
N LYS A 142 -9.92 -5.53 18.43
CA LYS A 142 -10.41 -6.54 19.36
C LYS A 142 -9.71 -7.91 19.19
N ALA A 143 -9.39 -8.27 17.96
CA ALA A 143 -8.61 -9.47 17.64
C ALA A 143 -7.09 -9.31 17.93
N LYS A 144 -6.64 -8.15 18.42
CA LYS A 144 -5.21 -7.82 18.61
C LYS A 144 -4.37 -7.98 17.33
N TYR A 145 -5.01 -7.78 16.18
CA TYR A 145 -4.39 -7.95 14.88
C TYR A 145 -3.20 -7.00 14.69
N TYR A 146 -3.33 -5.76 15.16
CA TYR A 146 -2.28 -4.73 15.03
C TYR A 146 -1.18 -4.82 16.08
N ASP A 147 -1.35 -5.59 17.15
CA ASP A 147 -0.34 -5.69 18.20
C ASP A 147 0.94 -6.30 17.67
N ASN A 148 2.10 -5.69 18.03
CA ASN A 148 3.42 -6.06 17.58
C ASN A 148 3.58 -6.05 16.03
N SER A 149 2.88 -5.14 15.33
CA SER A 149 2.98 -4.99 13.89
C SER A 149 3.81 -3.77 13.49
N PRO A 150 4.67 -3.87 12.47
CA PRO A 150 5.50 -2.76 12.03
C PRO A 150 4.73 -1.75 11.18
N CYS A 151 5.17 -0.47 11.22
CA CYS A 151 4.88 0.48 10.18
C CYS A 151 5.98 0.36 9.13
N HIS A 152 5.68 -0.31 8.04
CA HIS A 152 6.67 -0.83 7.11
C HIS A 152 7.09 0.15 6.02
N ARG A 153 6.35 1.25 5.82
CA ARG A 153 6.63 2.23 4.77
C ARG A 153 6.40 3.65 5.26
N GLU A 154 7.32 4.51 4.89
CA GLU A 154 7.24 5.95 5.04
C GLU A 154 7.53 6.61 3.70
N THR A 155 6.80 7.68 3.38
CA THR A 155 7.03 8.44 2.15
C THR A 155 7.16 9.92 2.45
N SER A 156 7.88 10.65 1.59
CA SER A 156 8.01 12.11 1.67
C SER A 156 7.95 12.75 0.29
N GLY A 157 7.60 14.03 0.23
CA GLY A 157 7.48 14.78 -1.02
C GLY A 157 6.04 15.16 -1.32
N GLN A 158 5.45 14.63 -2.39
CA GLN A 158 4.03 14.84 -2.70
C GLN A 158 3.10 14.00 -1.81
N LEU A 159 3.57 12.84 -1.38
CA LEU A 159 2.92 11.94 -0.44
C LEU A 159 3.77 11.89 0.85
N ASN A 160 3.20 12.26 1.98
CA ASN A 160 3.88 12.37 3.27
C ASN A 160 3.13 11.52 4.29
N VAL A 161 3.39 10.23 4.33
CA VAL A 161 2.63 9.27 5.13
C VAL A 161 3.53 8.26 5.82
N LEU A 162 3.05 7.77 6.97
CA LEU A 162 3.51 6.55 7.62
C LEU A 162 2.46 5.46 7.40
N GLN A 163 2.80 4.37 6.73
CA GLN A 163 1.90 3.25 6.44
C GLN A 163 2.17 2.06 7.37
N CYS A 164 1.10 1.56 7.97
CA CYS A 164 1.09 0.48 8.95
C CYS A 164 -0.02 -0.53 8.62
N GLY A 165 -0.23 -1.53 9.50
CA GLY A 165 -1.39 -2.42 9.43
C GLY A 165 -1.16 -3.73 8.67
N ASP A 166 0.08 -4.04 8.29
CA ASP A 166 0.51 -5.36 7.87
C ASP A 166 1.37 -5.99 8.98
N PRO A 167 0.88 -6.99 9.73
CA PRO A 167 1.64 -7.64 10.79
C PRO A 167 2.96 -8.26 10.36
N LYS A 168 3.11 -8.61 9.08
CA LYS A 168 4.38 -9.13 8.52
C LYS A 168 5.32 -8.04 8.01
N GLY A 169 4.83 -6.80 7.85
CA GLY A 169 5.63 -5.68 7.37
C GLY A 169 6.09 -5.79 5.92
N THR A 170 5.45 -6.61 5.12
CA THR A 170 5.79 -6.83 3.70
C THR A 170 5.13 -5.84 2.75
N GLY A 171 4.09 -5.14 3.24
CA GLY A 171 3.22 -4.28 2.43
C GLY A 171 2.16 -5.02 1.62
N SER A 172 2.14 -6.35 1.68
CA SER A 172 1.18 -7.21 0.97
C SER A 172 0.27 -8.03 1.90
N GLY A 173 0.53 -7.99 3.21
CA GLY A 173 -0.27 -8.71 4.21
C GLY A 173 -1.63 -8.07 4.45
N GLY A 174 -2.63 -8.89 4.78
CA GLY A 174 -3.99 -8.46 5.05
C GLY A 174 -4.73 -9.37 6.03
N PRO A 175 -5.97 -9.04 6.36
CA PRO A 175 -6.76 -9.73 7.38
C PRO A 175 -7.50 -10.96 6.86
N GLY A 176 -7.28 -11.37 5.59
CA GLY A 176 -8.00 -12.47 4.95
C GLY A 176 -9.38 -12.08 4.41
N TYR A 177 -9.68 -10.79 4.37
CA TYR A 177 -10.88 -10.23 3.75
C TYR A 177 -10.63 -8.82 3.23
N THR A 178 -11.54 -8.34 2.37
CA THR A 178 -11.56 -6.97 1.89
C THR A 178 -12.75 -6.20 2.45
N ILE A 179 -12.61 -4.87 2.46
CA ILE A 179 -13.64 -3.91 2.88
C ILE A 179 -14.08 -3.05 1.69
N PRO A 180 -15.32 -2.54 1.67
CA PRO A 180 -15.78 -1.63 0.62
C PRO A 180 -15.05 -0.30 0.66
N ASP A 181 -14.90 0.33 -0.51
CA ASP A 181 -14.42 1.70 -0.59
C ASP A 181 -15.50 2.69 -0.12
N GLU A 182 -15.21 3.49 0.89
CA GLU A 182 -16.02 4.61 1.36
C GLU A 182 -15.29 5.91 1.00
N LYS A 183 -15.38 6.28 -0.29
CA LYS A 183 -14.59 7.38 -0.87
C LYS A 183 -14.93 8.73 -0.22
N PRO A 184 -13.90 9.54 0.14
CA PRO A 184 -14.12 10.87 0.69
C PRO A 184 -14.74 11.81 -0.35
N THR A 185 -15.69 12.64 0.08
CA THR A 185 -16.39 13.63 -0.78
C THR A 185 -16.10 15.07 -0.38
N ASP A 186 -15.40 15.27 0.74
CA ASP A 186 -15.17 16.56 1.39
C ASP A 186 -13.73 17.08 1.26
N LEU A 187 -12.86 16.37 0.52
CA LEU A 187 -11.47 16.76 0.32
C LEU A 187 -11.35 17.87 -0.74
N LYS A 188 -10.43 18.81 -0.51
CA LYS A 188 -10.22 19.93 -1.41
C LYS A 188 -9.50 19.48 -2.68
N PRO A 189 -10.02 19.82 -3.88
CA PRO A 189 -9.32 19.61 -5.14
C PRO A 189 -7.95 20.30 -5.15
N THR A 190 -6.98 19.67 -5.77
CA THR A 190 -5.62 20.20 -5.93
C THR A 190 -5.02 19.76 -7.26
N THR A 191 -3.82 20.24 -7.56
CA THR A 191 -3.02 19.83 -8.70
C THR A 191 -1.63 19.44 -8.24
N ALA A 192 -0.95 18.61 -9.03
CA ALA A 192 0.44 18.27 -8.80
C ALA A 192 1.23 18.42 -10.11
N GLU A 193 2.44 18.92 -10.00
CA GLU A 193 3.35 19.00 -11.15
C GLU A 193 3.64 17.60 -11.69
N GLY A 194 3.57 17.43 -13.00
CA GLY A 194 3.80 16.13 -13.66
C GLY A 194 2.62 15.16 -13.63
N ALA A 195 1.48 15.54 -13.03
CA ALA A 195 0.28 14.71 -13.08
C ALA A 195 -0.30 14.66 -14.51
N PRO A 196 -0.76 13.49 -14.99
CA PRO A 196 -1.43 13.37 -16.28
C PRO A 196 -2.65 14.31 -16.38
N ALA A 197 -2.87 14.90 -17.55
CA ALA A 197 -4.02 15.77 -17.77
C ALA A 197 -5.34 15.05 -17.46
N GLY A 198 -6.25 15.71 -16.74
CA GLY A 198 -7.54 15.14 -16.34
C GLY A 198 -7.51 14.28 -15.09
N THR A 199 -6.35 14.04 -14.46
CA THR A 199 -6.28 13.33 -13.19
C THR A 199 -6.96 14.16 -12.10
N LYS A 200 -7.96 13.60 -11.44
CA LYS A 200 -8.60 14.23 -10.27
C LYS A 200 -7.70 13.99 -9.06
N LEU A 201 -7.13 15.07 -8.55
CA LEU A 201 -6.31 15.07 -7.34
C LEU A 201 -6.97 15.89 -6.24
N VAL A 202 -6.78 15.45 -5.01
CA VAL A 202 -7.26 16.13 -3.80
C VAL A 202 -6.16 16.18 -2.74
N THR A 203 -6.28 17.12 -1.82
CA THR A 203 -5.41 17.19 -0.65
C THR A 203 -5.97 16.34 0.48
N TYR A 204 -5.19 15.39 0.94
CA TYR A 204 -5.38 14.70 2.22
C TYR A 204 -4.65 15.52 3.29
N PRO A 205 -5.38 16.21 4.18
CA PRO A 205 -4.75 17.10 5.16
C PRO A 205 -3.88 16.34 6.15
N ARG A 206 -2.86 17.03 6.68
CA ARG A 206 -2.11 16.56 7.85
C ARG A 206 -3.08 16.11 8.96
N GLY A 207 -2.79 14.98 9.58
CA GLY A 207 -3.62 14.34 10.60
C GLY A 207 -4.67 13.39 10.06
N THR A 208 -4.83 13.24 8.74
CA THR A 208 -5.74 12.24 8.18
C THR A 208 -5.24 10.82 8.45
N ILE A 209 -6.13 9.92 8.84
CA ILE A 209 -5.92 8.47 8.72
C ILE A 209 -6.80 7.93 7.60
N ALA A 210 -6.21 7.18 6.68
CA ALA A 210 -6.92 6.62 5.53
C ALA A 210 -6.49 5.19 5.20
N MET A 211 -7.40 4.43 4.57
CA MET A 211 -7.13 3.04 4.17
C MET A 211 -6.18 2.95 2.99
N ALA A 212 -5.17 2.12 3.13
CA ALA A 212 -4.36 1.70 2.00
C ALA A 212 -5.09 0.60 1.20
N LYS A 213 -4.94 0.66 -0.12
CA LYS A 213 -5.57 -0.28 -1.06
C LYS A 213 -4.75 -0.41 -2.34
N THR A 214 -5.04 -1.44 -3.14
CA THR A 214 -4.51 -1.58 -4.50
C THR A 214 -5.31 -0.72 -5.50
N GLN A 215 -5.00 -0.80 -6.79
CA GLN A 215 -5.78 -0.12 -7.83
C GLN A 215 -7.19 -0.71 -8.00
N ALA A 216 -7.41 -1.94 -7.55
CA ALA A 216 -8.73 -2.56 -7.63
C ALA A 216 -9.72 -1.86 -6.68
N PRO A 217 -11.01 -1.73 -7.07
CA PRO A 217 -12.05 -1.25 -6.17
C PRO A 217 -12.26 -2.25 -5.02
N ASN A 218 -12.64 -1.74 -3.84
CA ASN A 218 -12.95 -2.54 -2.65
C ASN A 218 -11.81 -3.51 -2.27
N SER A 219 -10.56 -3.07 -2.41
CA SER A 219 -9.37 -3.87 -2.09
C SER A 219 -8.68 -3.46 -0.79
N GLY A 220 -9.28 -2.56 -0.01
CA GLY A 220 -8.86 -2.25 1.35
C GLY A 220 -8.98 -3.48 2.25
N GLY A 221 -8.12 -3.58 3.26
CA GLY A 221 -8.13 -4.69 4.23
C GLY A 221 -7.77 -4.20 5.63
N SER A 222 -6.53 -4.39 6.06
CA SER A 222 -6.04 -3.94 7.37
C SER A 222 -5.04 -2.80 7.30
N GLN A 223 -4.43 -2.56 6.15
CA GLN A 223 -3.39 -1.54 6.03
C GLN A 223 -3.99 -0.14 5.96
N PHE A 224 -3.37 0.79 6.66
CA PHE A 224 -3.75 2.20 6.70
C PHE A 224 -2.51 3.09 6.66
N PHE A 225 -2.71 4.37 6.36
CA PHE A 225 -1.65 5.35 6.43
C PHE A 225 -2.07 6.60 7.22
N LEU A 226 -1.09 7.17 7.90
CA LEU A 226 -1.19 8.37 8.74
C LEU A 226 -0.49 9.52 8.02
N VAL A 227 -1.21 10.57 7.71
CA VAL A 227 -0.71 11.73 6.95
C VAL A 227 -0.03 12.70 7.92
N TYR A 228 1.30 12.79 7.88
CA TYR A 228 2.05 13.69 8.77
C TYR A 228 2.26 15.10 8.18
N LYS A 229 2.03 15.29 6.88
CA LYS A 229 2.03 16.56 6.18
C LYS A 229 1.06 16.47 5.01
N ASP A 230 0.41 17.58 4.63
CA ASP A 230 -0.53 17.62 3.51
C ASP A 230 0.01 16.83 2.32
N SER A 231 -0.85 15.97 1.77
CA SER A 231 -0.48 14.98 0.75
C SER A 231 -1.46 15.03 -0.41
N THR A 232 -0.94 14.89 -1.63
CA THR A 232 -1.73 14.95 -2.86
C THR A 232 -1.91 13.55 -3.42
N LEU A 233 -3.17 13.10 -3.52
CA LEU A 233 -3.57 11.79 -4.03
C LEU A 233 -4.88 11.90 -4.83
N THR A 234 -5.24 10.81 -5.52
CA THR A 234 -6.61 10.64 -6.05
C THR A 234 -7.60 10.44 -4.91
N PRO A 235 -8.89 10.82 -5.05
CA PRO A 235 -9.92 10.68 -3.99
C PRO A 235 -10.42 9.24 -3.85
N ASP A 236 -9.51 8.27 -3.88
CA ASP A 236 -9.86 6.83 -3.87
C ASP A 236 -9.63 6.16 -2.52
N TYR A 237 -8.92 6.82 -1.61
CA TYR A 237 -8.54 6.25 -0.32
C TYR A 237 -9.54 6.68 0.75
N THR A 238 -10.24 5.71 1.35
CA THR A 238 -11.23 5.94 2.39
C THR A 238 -10.62 6.67 3.60
N VAL A 239 -11.08 7.89 3.88
CA VAL A 239 -10.74 8.62 5.11
C VAL A 239 -11.67 8.18 6.21
N PHE A 240 -11.13 7.67 7.31
CA PHE A 240 -11.95 7.11 8.40
C PHE A 240 -11.66 7.70 9.79
N GLY A 241 -10.84 8.75 9.87
CA GLY A 241 -10.57 9.42 11.14
C GLY A 241 -9.49 10.48 11.07
N THR A 242 -9.10 10.94 12.27
CA THR A 242 -8.12 12.03 12.44
C THR A 242 -7.19 11.71 13.60
N VAL A 243 -5.91 11.95 13.42
CA VAL A 243 -4.85 11.85 14.42
C VAL A 243 -4.91 13.07 15.34
N SER A 244 -4.77 12.89 16.65
CA SER A 244 -4.72 13.97 17.62
C SER A 244 -3.41 14.79 17.50
N GLU A 245 -3.37 15.99 18.08
CA GLU A 245 -2.14 16.80 18.15
C GLU A 245 -0.98 16.07 18.83
N ALA A 246 -1.24 15.28 19.87
CA ALA A 246 -0.23 14.47 20.54
C ALA A 246 0.33 13.39 19.58
N GLY A 247 -0.56 12.75 18.81
CA GLY A 247 -0.17 11.77 17.79
C GLY A 247 0.60 12.42 16.64
N LEU A 248 0.25 13.63 16.25
CA LEU A 248 0.97 14.40 15.25
C LEU A 248 2.39 14.74 15.68
N ALA A 249 2.62 15.06 16.96
CA ALA A 249 3.96 15.25 17.48
C ALA A 249 4.82 13.98 17.41
N THR A 250 4.21 12.81 17.65
CA THR A 250 4.88 11.51 17.46
C THR A 250 5.20 11.26 15.99
N LEU A 251 4.28 11.55 15.07
CA LEU A 251 4.52 11.41 13.62
C LEU A 251 5.62 12.35 13.12
N ASP A 252 5.67 13.59 13.61
CA ASP A 252 6.74 14.55 13.26
C ASP A 252 8.11 14.06 13.71
N LYS A 253 8.19 13.46 14.92
CA LYS A 253 9.42 12.85 15.41
C LYS A 253 9.87 11.72 14.48
N ILE A 254 8.97 10.81 14.09
CA ILE A 254 9.28 9.72 13.17
C ILE A 254 9.77 10.26 11.84
N ALA A 255 9.02 11.18 11.23
CA ALA A 255 9.36 11.78 9.94
C ALA A 255 10.68 12.58 9.99
N GLY A 256 10.99 13.20 11.13
CA GLY A 256 12.23 13.93 11.36
C GLY A 256 13.48 13.04 11.41
N GLU A 257 13.34 11.77 11.74
CA GLU A 257 14.45 10.80 11.71
C GLU A 257 14.77 10.35 10.28
N GLY A 258 13.79 10.42 9.37
CA GLY A 258 13.93 10.19 7.94
C GLY A 258 13.65 8.74 7.50
N ILE A 259 13.89 8.49 6.23
CA ILE A 259 13.51 7.28 5.48
C ILE A 259 14.76 6.50 5.06
N ASN A 260 14.66 5.19 5.01
CA ASN A 260 15.69 4.29 4.50
C ASN A 260 15.16 3.49 3.28
N PRO A 261 15.71 3.66 2.05
CA PRO A 261 16.85 4.53 1.72
C PRO A 261 16.53 6.03 1.81
N ALA A 262 17.57 6.85 1.99
CA ALA A 262 17.41 8.29 2.10
C ALA A 262 16.71 8.90 0.87
N PRO A 263 15.85 9.93 1.05
CA PRO A 263 15.12 10.58 -0.03
C PRO A 263 16.05 11.11 -1.13
N GLN A 264 15.62 10.98 -2.39
CA GLN A 264 16.31 11.53 -3.55
C GLN A 264 15.47 12.67 -4.16
N ASN A 265 16.08 13.82 -4.40
CA ASN A 265 15.38 15.01 -4.93
C ASN A 265 14.13 15.41 -4.12
N GLY A 266 14.18 15.26 -2.79
CA GLY A 266 13.06 15.57 -1.90
C GLY A 266 11.92 14.55 -1.91
N GLN A 267 12.05 13.46 -2.65
CA GLN A 267 11.09 12.36 -2.71
C GLN A 267 11.69 11.12 -2.04
N GLY A 268 11.00 10.59 -1.05
CA GLY A 268 11.39 9.37 -0.35
C GLY A 268 10.28 8.33 -0.36
N ASP A 269 10.66 7.07 -0.48
CA ASP A 269 9.76 5.93 -0.33
C ASP A 269 10.58 4.74 0.18
N GLY A 270 10.29 4.29 1.38
CA GLY A 270 11.03 3.21 2.04
C GLY A 270 10.52 2.94 3.44
N ALA A 271 11.33 2.28 4.26
CA ALA A 271 11.00 2.09 5.67
C ALA A 271 11.38 3.34 6.49
N PRO A 272 10.71 3.62 7.62
CA PRO A 272 11.22 4.57 8.60
C PRO A 272 12.67 4.22 8.97
N LYS A 273 13.54 5.23 9.05
CA LYS A 273 14.97 5.01 9.35
C LYS A 273 15.16 4.33 10.69
N THR A 274 14.39 4.75 11.70
CA THR A 274 14.25 4.02 12.95
C THR A 274 12.97 3.18 12.87
N PRO A 275 13.04 1.85 13.01
CA PRO A 275 11.87 0.99 12.91
C PRO A 275 10.77 1.39 13.90
N VAL A 276 9.56 1.55 13.39
CA VAL A 276 8.36 1.85 14.17
C VAL A 276 7.48 0.61 14.24
N THR A 277 7.12 0.22 15.47
CA THR A 277 6.23 -0.94 15.72
C THR A 277 5.04 -0.48 16.55
N ILE A 278 3.83 -0.83 16.12
CA ILE A 278 2.64 -0.73 16.96
C ILE A 278 2.74 -1.83 18.00
N THR A 279 3.06 -1.48 19.25
CA THR A 279 3.21 -2.44 20.35
C THR A 279 1.84 -2.93 20.83
N GLN A 280 0.83 -2.04 20.81
CA GLN A 280 -0.54 -2.34 21.17
C GLN A 280 -1.50 -1.36 20.47
N ALA A 281 -2.66 -1.86 20.06
CA ALA A 281 -3.78 -1.05 19.62
C ALA A 281 -4.98 -1.28 20.53
N THR A 282 -5.64 -0.21 21.01
CA THR A 282 -6.81 -0.28 21.90
C THR A 282 -7.91 0.67 21.45
N ILE A 283 -9.17 0.25 21.70
CA ILE A 283 -10.39 1.05 21.54
C ILE A 283 -10.87 1.46 22.91
N ALA A 284 -11.20 2.74 23.10
CA ALA A 284 -11.79 3.31 24.32
C ALA A 284 -13.28 3.62 24.13
#